data_94809b163c45b140ab1ad3d0df6341bc
#
_entry.id   94809b163c45b140ab1ad3d0df6341bc
#
_cell.length_a   1.000
_cell.length_b   1.000
_cell.length_c   1.000
_cell.angle_alpha   90.00
_cell.angle_beta   90.00
_cell.angle_gamma   90.00
#
_symmetry.space_group_name_H-M   'P 1'
#
loop_
_entity.id
_entity.type
_entity.pdbx_description
1 polymer ?
#
loop_
_entity_poly.entity_id
_entity_poly.type
_entity_poly.pdbx_seq_one_letter_code
_entity_poly.pdbx_strand_id
1 'polypeptide(L)'
;MMALMTSGGRLGVSRVWLSALTVAAPRRLIASAAVRLDFGVASLPDPSKKRGEDAHIVSRGSATRAWAAVFDGVGGWSRHGIDPSRYSRKLARIVDVELHRQAAAGELRLRDALHAAATTNAEVGSCTACLAAVDTQTSLITTLNVGDSAVWVLRQLGGAATGSTGSGGGGGEERGPVFSLVHRSKVQQHAFNTPYQLGTQSRDSAADAELGVFAGRAGDVIVLASDGLFDNLSEADVRLLVSEREGKPAQHIADTLAYVAQRFSFDPHRQSPFELEAARHGIDFKGGKVDDTTVVVLRLLPDGPAADGERAL
;
A
#
# COMPACT_ATOMS: atom_id res chain seq x y z
N MET A 1 12.21 -80.23 -22.05
CA MET A 1 12.83 -80.65 -20.77
C MET A 1 13.66 -79.51 -20.25
N MET A 2 13.40 -79.05 -19.01
CA MET A 2 14.10 -78.04 -18.20
C MET A 2 13.96 -76.59 -18.63
N ALA A 3 13.71 -75.67 -17.81
CA ALA A 3 13.18 -75.47 -16.45
C ALA A 3 13.15 -73.95 -16.29
N LEU A 4 12.04 -73.45 -15.77
CA LEU A 4 11.87 -72.07 -15.39
C LEU A 4 12.79 -71.70 -14.22
N MET A 5 13.42 -70.53 -14.29
CA MET A 5 13.79 -69.81 -13.05
C MET A 5 13.32 -68.38 -13.13
N THR A 6 12.41 -68.10 -12.23
CA THR A 6 11.88 -66.77 -11.91
C THR A 6 12.89 -66.04 -11.02
N SER A 7 13.31 -64.85 -11.36
CA SER A 7 13.96 -63.89 -10.44
C SER A 7 13.05 -62.69 -10.19
N GLY A 8 12.50 -62.61 -9.00
CA GLY A 8 11.71 -61.48 -8.54
C GLY A 8 12.59 -60.27 -8.26
N GLY A 9 12.47 -59.21 -9.05
CA GLY A 9 13.04 -57.92 -8.77
C GLY A 9 12.10 -57.14 -7.85
N ARG A 10 12.54 -56.89 -6.62
CA ARG A 10 11.88 -55.95 -5.70
C ARG A 10 12.12 -54.54 -6.20
N LEU A 11 11.08 -53.84 -6.58
CA LEU A 11 11.10 -52.41 -6.80
C LEU A 11 11.31 -51.70 -5.46
N GLY A 12 12.48 -51.11 -5.27
CA GLY A 12 12.78 -50.26 -4.12
C GLY A 12 12.03 -48.93 -4.25
N VAL A 13 11.06 -48.72 -3.37
CA VAL A 13 10.40 -47.42 -3.24
C VAL A 13 11.36 -46.47 -2.55
N SER A 14 11.97 -45.57 -3.33
CA SER A 14 12.74 -44.46 -2.79
C SER A 14 11.81 -43.55 -1.98
N ARG A 15 11.99 -43.57 -0.68
CA ARG A 15 11.37 -42.56 0.21
C ARG A 15 12.05 -41.23 -0.05
N VAL A 16 11.36 -40.36 -0.80
CA VAL A 16 11.70 -38.95 -0.87
C VAL A 16 11.43 -38.36 0.52
N TRP A 17 12.49 -37.99 1.24
CA TRP A 17 12.38 -37.21 2.45
C TRP A 17 11.90 -35.80 2.07
N LEU A 18 10.61 -35.52 2.26
CA LEU A 18 10.15 -34.14 2.38
C LEU A 18 10.78 -33.57 3.66
N SER A 19 11.85 -32.83 3.51
CA SER A 19 12.32 -31.92 4.57
C SER A 19 11.24 -30.86 4.76
N ALA A 20 10.43 -31.05 5.79
CA ALA A 20 9.56 -30.00 6.29
C ALA A 20 10.49 -28.85 6.74
N LEU A 21 10.55 -27.81 5.92
CA LEU A 21 11.04 -26.51 6.35
C LEU A 21 10.09 -26.06 7.47
N THR A 22 10.53 -26.27 8.70
CA THR A 22 9.90 -25.70 9.88
C THR A 22 10.12 -24.19 9.77
N VAL A 23 9.17 -23.51 9.18
CA VAL A 23 9.08 -22.05 9.27
C VAL A 23 8.96 -21.77 10.77
N ALA A 24 10.00 -21.16 11.32
CA ALA A 24 9.99 -20.73 12.71
C ALA A 24 8.69 -19.95 12.95
N ALA A 25 7.91 -20.42 13.92
CA ALA A 25 6.68 -19.74 14.29
C ALA A 25 7.00 -18.25 14.53
N PRO A 26 6.24 -17.32 13.96
CA PRO A 26 6.51 -15.90 14.15
C PRO A 26 6.52 -15.63 15.66
N ARG A 27 7.53 -14.91 16.15
CA ARG A 27 7.54 -14.33 17.49
C ARG A 27 6.12 -13.87 17.78
N ARG A 28 5.52 -14.31 18.89
CA ARG A 28 4.17 -13.91 19.31
C ARG A 28 4.05 -12.42 19.08
N LEU A 29 3.30 -12.04 18.04
CA LEU A 29 2.85 -10.67 17.85
C LEU A 29 2.02 -10.39 19.11
N ILE A 30 2.54 -9.57 20.00
CA ILE A 30 1.79 -9.12 21.17
C ILE A 30 0.59 -8.39 20.59
N ALA A 31 -0.60 -8.93 20.79
CA ALA A 31 -1.83 -8.28 20.35
C ALA A 31 -1.83 -6.86 20.93
N SER A 32 -1.88 -5.87 20.09
CA SER A 32 -2.07 -4.48 20.47
C SER A 32 -3.52 -4.29 20.94
N ALA A 33 -3.81 -3.21 21.65
CA ALA A 33 -5.18 -2.87 22.01
C ALA A 33 -6.05 -2.68 20.76
N ALA A 34 -7.35 -2.95 20.87
CA ALA A 34 -8.30 -2.70 19.78
C ALA A 34 -8.22 -1.24 19.32
N VAL A 35 -8.48 -1.01 18.03
CA VAL A 35 -8.41 0.31 17.41
C VAL A 35 -9.67 0.59 16.58
N ARG A 36 -10.00 1.86 16.46
CA ARG A 36 -10.94 2.38 15.46
C ARG A 36 -10.14 2.88 14.26
N LEU A 37 -10.76 2.91 13.10
CA LEU A 37 -10.14 3.42 11.88
C LEU A 37 -10.87 4.67 11.41
N ASP A 38 -10.07 5.66 11.02
CA ASP A 38 -10.50 6.83 10.28
C ASP A 38 -9.85 6.77 8.89
N PHE A 39 -10.61 7.12 7.85
CA PHE A 39 -10.21 7.00 6.45
C PHE A 39 -10.24 8.33 5.74
N GLY A 40 -9.30 8.52 4.84
CA GLY A 40 -9.28 9.64 3.90
C GLY A 40 -8.82 9.19 2.52
N VAL A 41 -9.36 9.82 1.49
CA VAL A 41 -9.01 9.54 0.09
C VAL A 41 -8.89 10.84 -0.68
N ALA A 42 -7.82 10.98 -1.44
CA ALA A 42 -7.67 12.01 -2.44
C ALA A 42 -7.15 11.36 -3.74
N SER A 43 -7.79 11.64 -4.86
CA SER A 43 -7.40 11.15 -6.17
C SER A 43 -7.46 12.30 -7.15
N LEU A 44 -6.30 12.78 -7.58
CA LEU A 44 -6.11 13.93 -8.46
C LEU A 44 -5.55 13.41 -9.78
N PRO A 45 -6.32 13.47 -10.87
CA PRO A 45 -5.82 13.04 -12.17
C PRO A 45 -4.74 13.99 -12.70
N ASP A 46 -3.86 13.47 -13.55
CA ASP A 46 -3.01 14.28 -14.41
C ASP A 46 -3.92 15.20 -15.26
N PRO A 47 -3.76 16.54 -15.17
CA PRO A 47 -4.61 17.48 -15.88
C PRO A 47 -4.61 17.35 -17.41
N SER A 48 -3.61 16.69 -17.97
CA SER A 48 -3.56 16.40 -19.41
C SER A 48 -4.50 15.25 -19.83
N LYS A 49 -4.91 14.41 -18.86
CA LYS A 49 -5.79 13.26 -19.08
C LYS A 49 -7.25 13.68 -18.92
N LYS A 50 -8.14 13.14 -19.77
CA LYS A 50 -9.59 13.33 -19.60
C LYS A 50 -10.13 12.70 -18.32
N ARG A 51 -9.47 11.67 -17.85
CA ARG A 51 -9.80 10.87 -16.67
C ARG A 51 -8.52 10.22 -16.15
N GLY A 52 -8.34 10.23 -14.84
CA GLY A 52 -7.23 9.50 -14.20
C GLY A 52 -7.35 7.99 -14.43
N GLU A 53 -6.21 7.35 -14.46
CA GLU A 53 -6.03 5.92 -14.73
C GLU A 53 -5.98 5.10 -13.43
N ASP A 54 -5.82 5.77 -12.31
CA ASP A 54 -5.85 5.18 -10.98
C ASP A 54 -7.24 4.71 -10.56
N ALA A 55 -7.25 3.71 -9.68
CA ALA A 55 -8.42 3.27 -8.93
C ALA A 55 -8.05 3.04 -7.46
N HIS A 56 -9.04 3.12 -6.57
CA HIS A 56 -8.83 2.87 -5.14
C HIS A 56 -10.02 2.14 -4.53
N ILE A 57 -9.77 1.57 -3.36
CA ILE A 57 -10.76 0.96 -2.47
C ILE A 57 -10.57 1.54 -1.08
N VAL A 58 -11.67 1.83 -0.40
CA VAL A 58 -11.74 2.02 1.05
C VAL A 58 -12.98 1.31 1.53
N SER A 59 -12.81 0.30 2.39
CA SER A 59 -13.93 -0.56 2.76
C SER A 59 -13.86 -1.02 4.21
N ARG A 60 -15.02 -1.06 4.86
CA ARG A 60 -15.25 -1.71 6.14
C ARG A 60 -15.97 -3.04 5.87
N GLY A 61 -15.22 -4.12 5.80
CA GLY A 61 -15.76 -5.43 5.44
C GLY A 61 -16.54 -6.12 6.55
N SER A 62 -16.25 -5.77 7.82
CA SER A 62 -16.97 -6.25 9.00
C SER A 62 -16.75 -5.29 10.17
N ALA A 63 -17.34 -5.63 11.34
CA ALA A 63 -17.11 -4.86 12.56
C ALA A 63 -15.63 -4.80 12.98
N THR A 64 -14.82 -5.78 12.56
CA THR A 64 -13.43 -5.95 13.01
C THR A 64 -12.41 -5.93 11.88
N ARG A 65 -12.82 -5.80 10.63
CA ARG A 65 -11.91 -5.87 9.47
C ARG A 65 -12.21 -4.78 8.47
N ALA A 66 -11.16 -4.09 8.09
CA ALA A 66 -11.23 -3.06 7.06
C ALA A 66 -10.01 -3.15 6.15
N TRP A 67 -10.13 -2.62 4.95
CA TRP A 67 -9.03 -2.58 3.98
C TRP A 67 -9.10 -1.35 3.10
N ALA A 68 -7.96 -1.02 2.53
CA ALA A 68 -7.79 -0.01 1.51
C ALA A 68 -6.85 -0.51 0.43
N ALA A 69 -6.99 0.01 -0.78
CA ALA A 69 -6.08 -0.29 -1.87
C ALA A 69 -5.97 0.86 -2.86
N VAL A 70 -4.84 0.90 -3.57
CA VAL A 70 -4.58 1.75 -4.73
C VAL A 70 -4.12 0.86 -5.88
N PHE A 71 -4.61 1.15 -7.08
CA PHE A 71 -4.29 0.46 -8.33
C PHE A 71 -3.97 1.52 -9.37
N ASP A 72 -2.72 1.63 -9.74
CA ASP A 72 -2.23 2.58 -10.72
C ASP A 72 -2.29 1.96 -12.12
N GLY A 73 -3.05 2.55 -13.02
CA GLY A 73 -3.27 2.05 -14.37
C GLY A 73 -2.10 2.40 -15.29
N VAL A 74 -1.51 1.40 -15.94
CA VAL A 74 -0.35 1.61 -16.81
C VAL A 74 -0.71 2.42 -18.06
N GLY A 75 -0.34 3.70 -18.07
CA GLY A 75 -0.66 4.67 -19.14
C GLY A 75 -0.19 4.29 -20.53
N GLY A 76 0.79 3.40 -20.64
CA GLY A 76 1.32 2.90 -21.92
C GLY A 76 0.27 2.27 -22.85
N TRP A 77 -0.81 1.74 -22.32
CA TRP A 77 -1.90 1.16 -23.08
C TRP A 77 -2.66 2.18 -23.94
N SER A 78 -2.66 3.45 -23.54
CA SER A 78 -3.28 4.55 -24.31
C SER A 78 -2.72 4.67 -25.72
N ARG A 79 -1.45 4.31 -25.93
CA ARG A 79 -0.80 4.28 -27.26
C ARG A 79 -1.39 3.22 -28.20
N HIS A 80 -2.09 2.24 -27.63
CA HIS A 80 -2.80 1.18 -28.34
C HIS A 80 -4.32 1.45 -28.43
N GLY A 81 -4.77 2.66 -28.04
CA GLY A 81 -6.17 3.03 -28.02
C GLY A 81 -6.99 2.37 -26.91
N ILE A 82 -6.31 1.83 -25.89
CA ILE A 82 -6.93 1.17 -24.73
C ILE A 82 -6.92 2.16 -23.55
N ASP A 83 -8.06 2.34 -22.91
CA ASP A 83 -8.19 3.15 -21.69
C ASP A 83 -7.69 2.36 -20.47
N PRO A 84 -6.53 2.73 -19.89
CA PRO A 84 -5.94 1.99 -18.76
C PRO A 84 -6.83 1.96 -17.53
N SER A 85 -7.64 2.99 -17.35
CA SER A 85 -8.56 3.12 -16.21
C SER A 85 -9.62 2.01 -16.15
N ARG A 86 -9.89 1.34 -17.26
CA ARG A 86 -10.86 0.23 -17.29
C ARG A 86 -10.33 -0.97 -16.54
N TYR A 87 -9.06 -1.30 -16.76
CA TYR A 87 -8.44 -2.44 -16.09
C TYR A 87 -8.31 -2.19 -14.58
N SER A 88 -7.71 -1.06 -14.17
CA SER A 88 -7.50 -0.72 -12.76
C SER A 88 -8.80 -0.69 -11.96
N ARG A 89 -9.85 -0.02 -12.50
CA ARG A 89 -11.17 0.05 -11.85
C ARG A 89 -11.89 -1.28 -11.79
N LYS A 90 -11.75 -2.12 -12.81
CA LYS A 90 -12.36 -3.45 -12.82
C LYS A 90 -11.66 -4.35 -11.81
N LEU A 91 -10.32 -4.32 -11.77
CA LEU A 91 -9.54 -5.07 -10.79
C LEU A 91 -9.91 -4.66 -9.36
N ALA A 92 -9.94 -3.36 -9.07
CA ALA A 92 -10.33 -2.82 -7.77
C ALA A 92 -11.68 -3.37 -7.31
N ARG A 93 -12.68 -3.30 -8.19
CA ARG A 93 -14.04 -3.81 -7.88
C ARG A 93 -14.05 -5.29 -7.56
N ILE A 94 -13.33 -6.12 -8.33
CA ILE A 94 -13.31 -7.57 -8.12
C ILE A 94 -12.57 -7.89 -6.81
N VAL A 95 -11.44 -7.20 -6.53
CA VAL A 95 -10.71 -7.35 -5.27
C VAL A 95 -11.61 -7.03 -4.08
N ASP A 96 -12.35 -5.93 -4.12
CA ASP A 96 -13.24 -5.53 -3.03
C ASP A 96 -14.35 -6.56 -2.78
N VAL A 97 -15.00 -7.06 -3.83
CA VAL A 97 -16.01 -8.11 -3.73
C VAL A 97 -15.43 -9.39 -3.11
N GLU A 98 -14.23 -9.79 -3.55
CA GLU A 98 -13.57 -11.00 -3.05
C GLU A 98 -13.16 -10.86 -1.58
N LEU A 99 -12.65 -9.70 -1.18
CA LEU A 99 -12.30 -9.42 0.22
C LEU A 99 -13.56 -9.42 1.12
N HIS A 100 -14.68 -8.88 0.64
CA HIS A 100 -15.95 -8.97 1.38
C HIS A 100 -16.41 -10.41 1.54
N ARG A 101 -16.31 -11.22 0.48
CA ARG A 101 -16.65 -12.66 0.53
C ARG A 101 -15.78 -13.41 1.56
N GLN A 102 -14.48 -13.15 1.55
CA GLN A 102 -13.53 -13.76 2.50
C GLN A 102 -13.81 -13.28 3.94
N ALA A 103 -14.04 -11.99 4.14
CA ALA A 103 -14.35 -11.43 5.46
C ALA A 103 -15.64 -12.04 6.06
N ALA A 104 -16.66 -12.26 5.24
CA ALA A 104 -17.89 -12.96 5.65
C ALA A 104 -17.64 -14.42 6.06
N ALA A 105 -16.63 -15.08 5.48
CA ALA A 105 -16.20 -16.44 5.85
C ALA A 105 -15.21 -16.44 7.06
N GLY A 106 -14.94 -15.29 7.66
CA GLY A 106 -14.00 -15.16 8.79
C GLY A 106 -12.52 -15.17 8.39
N GLU A 107 -12.20 -15.11 7.11
CA GLU A 107 -10.84 -15.10 6.56
C GLU A 107 -10.52 -13.76 5.91
N LEU A 108 -9.23 -13.46 5.72
CA LEU A 108 -8.77 -12.33 4.92
C LEU A 108 -7.39 -12.65 4.36
N ARG A 109 -7.34 -12.97 3.07
CA ARG A 109 -6.12 -13.35 2.35
C ARG A 109 -5.96 -12.44 1.14
N LEU A 110 -5.20 -11.36 1.30
CA LEU A 110 -5.05 -10.34 0.26
C LEU A 110 -4.52 -10.90 -1.05
N ARG A 111 -3.52 -11.81 -0.97
CA ARG A 111 -2.92 -12.43 -2.17
C ARG A 111 -3.92 -13.29 -2.94
N ASP A 112 -4.74 -14.06 -2.24
CA ASP A 112 -5.74 -14.93 -2.87
C ASP A 112 -6.83 -14.08 -3.54
N ALA A 113 -7.26 -12.98 -2.89
CA ALA A 113 -8.21 -12.03 -3.46
C ALA A 113 -7.66 -11.36 -4.71
N LEU A 114 -6.40 -10.91 -4.67
CA LEU A 114 -5.74 -10.29 -5.81
C LEU A 114 -5.55 -11.29 -6.96
N HIS A 115 -5.17 -12.54 -6.66
CA HIS A 115 -5.03 -13.61 -7.64
C HIS A 115 -6.37 -13.90 -8.36
N ALA A 116 -7.43 -14.10 -7.59
CA ALA A 116 -8.76 -14.33 -8.14
C ALA A 116 -9.23 -13.17 -9.01
N ALA A 117 -8.98 -11.93 -8.56
CA ALA A 117 -9.36 -10.74 -9.30
C ALA A 117 -8.58 -10.59 -10.61
N ALA A 118 -7.26 -10.77 -10.58
CA ALA A 118 -6.42 -10.68 -11.78
C ALA A 118 -6.76 -11.77 -12.81
N THR A 119 -7.10 -12.98 -12.34
CA THR A 119 -7.48 -14.09 -13.22
C THR A 119 -8.85 -13.88 -13.87
N THR A 120 -9.78 -13.23 -13.20
CA THR A 120 -11.16 -13.04 -13.68
C THR A 120 -11.40 -11.69 -14.36
N ASN A 121 -10.44 -10.76 -14.27
CA ASN A 121 -10.54 -9.48 -14.96
C ASN A 121 -10.35 -9.65 -16.47
N ALA A 122 -11.43 -9.52 -17.23
CA ALA A 122 -11.42 -9.66 -18.68
C ALA A 122 -11.09 -8.36 -19.45
N GLU A 123 -10.89 -7.23 -18.73
CA GLU A 123 -10.50 -5.98 -19.38
C GLU A 123 -9.06 -6.10 -19.93
N VAL A 124 -8.82 -5.47 -21.07
CA VAL A 124 -7.47 -5.34 -21.63
C VAL A 124 -6.79 -4.16 -20.96
N GLY A 125 -5.56 -4.37 -20.49
CA GLY A 125 -4.79 -3.37 -19.77
C GLY A 125 -3.96 -4.00 -18.67
N SER A 126 -3.36 -3.17 -17.84
CA SER A 126 -2.61 -3.59 -16.66
C SER A 126 -2.56 -2.46 -15.62
N CYS A 127 -2.26 -2.82 -14.38
CA CYS A 127 -2.03 -1.87 -13.31
C CYS A 127 -1.13 -2.45 -12.22
N THR A 128 -0.61 -1.59 -11.36
CA THR A 128 -0.02 -1.97 -10.07
C THR A 128 -1.12 -2.40 -9.09
N ALA A 129 -0.74 -2.91 -7.93
CA ALA A 129 -1.68 -3.21 -6.85
C ALA A 129 -1.01 -3.04 -5.49
N CYS A 130 -1.53 -2.10 -4.69
CA CYS A 130 -1.04 -1.78 -3.37
C CYS A 130 -2.21 -1.85 -2.39
N LEU A 131 -2.14 -2.77 -1.41
CA LEU A 131 -3.24 -3.07 -0.50
C LEU A 131 -2.77 -3.02 0.96
N ALA A 132 -3.67 -2.61 1.86
CA ALA A 132 -3.51 -2.78 3.30
C ALA A 132 -4.84 -3.22 3.93
N ALA A 133 -4.77 -4.19 4.82
CA ALA A 133 -5.89 -4.62 5.64
C ALA A 133 -5.55 -4.51 7.11
N VAL A 134 -6.53 -4.15 7.92
CA VAL A 134 -6.40 -3.99 9.38
C VAL A 134 -7.46 -4.83 10.07
N ASP A 135 -7.02 -5.69 10.98
CA ASP A 135 -7.87 -6.31 11.98
C ASP A 135 -7.94 -5.37 13.18
N THR A 136 -9.11 -4.76 13.43
CA THR A 136 -9.27 -3.70 14.44
C THR A 136 -9.29 -4.23 15.87
N GLN A 137 -9.53 -5.52 16.09
CA GLN A 137 -9.48 -6.13 17.42
C GLN A 137 -8.03 -6.39 17.87
N THR A 138 -7.19 -6.82 16.93
CA THR A 138 -5.79 -7.17 17.22
C THR A 138 -4.81 -6.09 16.80
N SER A 139 -5.28 -5.07 16.08
CA SER A 139 -4.46 -4.05 15.40
C SER A 139 -3.43 -4.64 14.44
N LEU A 140 -3.65 -5.88 13.97
CA LEU A 140 -2.78 -6.48 12.98
C LEU A 140 -2.97 -5.80 11.63
N ILE A 141 -1.86 -5.36 11.05
CA ILE A 141 -1.82 -4.77 9.71
C ILE A 141 -1.20 -5.78 8.77
N THR A 142 -1.89 -6.06 7.66
CA THR A 142 -1.38 -6.89 6.56
C THR A 142 -1.28 -6.00 5.32
N THR A 143 -0.11 -5.94 4.70
CA THR A 143 0.13 -5.18 3.46
C THR A 143 0.48 -6.12 2.33
N LEU A 144 0.14 -5.72 1.11
CA LEU A 144 0.51 -6.42 -0.12
C LEU A 144 0.84 -5.39 -1.19
N ASN A 145 1.94 -5.59 -1.93
CA ASN A 145 2.35 -4.70 -3.01
C ASN A 145 2.81 -5.46 -4.24
N VAL A 146 2.36 -5.02 -5.41
CA VAL A 146 2.87 -5.38 -6.74
C VAL A 146 3.09 -4.08 -7.50
N GLY A 147 4.34 -3.78 -7.84
CA GLY A 147 4.70 -2.58 -8.60
C GLY A 147 5.36 -1.50 -7.75
N ASP A 148 5.24 -0.25 -8.20
CA ASP A 148 5.90 0.94 -7.65
C ASP A 148 4.97 1.88 -6.88
N SER A 149 3.66 1.63 -6.88
CA SER A 149 2.78 2.11 -5.80
C SER A 149 3.28 1.57 -4.45
N ALA A 150 3.01 2.25 -3.34
CA ALA A 150 3.56 1.79 -2.06
C ALA A 150 2.60 1.97 -0.87
N VAL A 151 2.83 1.13 0.16
CA VAL A 151 2.27 1.29 1.52
C VAL A 151 3.37 1.78 2.44
N TRP A 152 3.13 2.92 3.08
CA TRP A 152 3.97 3.42 4.17
C TRP A 152 3.19 3.41 5.47
N VAL A 153 3.85 3.05 6.56
CA VAL A 153 3.30 3.17 7.91
C VAL A 153 4.16 4.12 8.70
N LEU A 154 3.54 5.20 9.14
CA LEU A 154 4.16 6.22 9.97
C LEU A 154 3.65 6.06 11.39
N ARG A 155 4.57 6.09 12.34
CA ARG A 155 4.29 5.97 13.78
C ARG A 155 4.70 7.23 14.48
N GLN A 156 3.84 7.73 15.33
CA GLN A 156 4.15 8.86 16.17
C GLN A 156 5.31 8.50 17.10
N LEU A 157 6.35 9.32 17.05
CA LEU A 157 7.44 9.22 18.00
C LEU A 157 6.89 9.63 19.36
N GLY A 158 7.04 8.79 20.35
CA GLY A 158 6.61 9.07 21.71
C GLY A 158 7.22 10.37 22.23
N GLY A 159 6.53 11.49 21.99
CA GLY A 159 6.69 12.72 22.71
C GLY A 159 5.62 12.73 23.79
N ALA A 160 6.01 12.69 25.04
CA ALA A 160 5.13 13.06 26.12
C ALA A 160 4.44 14.36 25.72
N ALA A 161 3.11 14.38 25.73
CA ALA A 161 2.37 15.61 25.78
C ALA A 161 2.86 16.34 27.05
N THR A 162 3.95 17.07 26.92
CA THR A 162 4.37 17.99 27.97
C THR A 162 3.39 19.15 27.92
N GLY A 163 2.31 19.01 28.64
CA GLY A 163 1.64 20.13 29.25
C GLY A 163 2.65 20.83 30.16
N SER A 164 3.57 21.57 29.57
CA SER A 164 4.39 22.54 30.25
C SER A 164 3.78 23.90 29.99
N THR A 165 2.90 24.34 30.88
CA THR A 165 2.69 25.77 31.15
C THR A 165 3.97 26.32 31.75
N GLY A 166 4.92 26.68 30.90
CA GLY A 166 6.16 27.34 31.23
C GLY A 166 6.31 28.56 30.35
N SER A 167 5.96 29.72 30.85
CA SER A 167 6.30 31.03 30.30
C SER A 167 7.82 31.21 30.30
N GLY A 168 8.43 31.45 29.13
CA GLY A 168 9.84 31.85 29.06
C GLY A 168 10.42 31.77 27.67
N GLY A 169 10.48 32.91 26.96
CA GLY A 169 11.59 33.38 26.11
C GLY A 169 12.03 32.58 24.90
N GLY A 170 11.69 33.06 23.70
CA GLY A 170 12.58 33.28 22.56
C GLY A 170 13.45 32.12 22.05
N GLY A 171 13.02 31.54 20.96
CA GLY A 171 13.79 30.62 20.13
C GLY A 171 12.88 29.59 19.55
N GLY A 172 12.34 29.81 18.33
CA GLY A 172 11.55 28.81 17.66
C GLY A 172 12.44 27.61 17.33
N GLU A 173 12.52 26.62 18.24
CA GLU A 173 13.01 25.31 17.87
C GLU A 173 12.05 24.74 16.82
N GLU A 174 12.55 24.60 15.58
CA GLU A 174 11.88 23.81 14.56
C GLU A 174 11.68 22.41 15.16
N ARG A 175 10.45 22.14 15.60
CA ARG A 175 10.09 20.79 16.04
C ARG A 175 10.21 19.87 14.84
N GLY A 176 11.18 19.00 14.85
CA GLY A 176 11.35 17.96 13.84
C GLY A 176 10.07 17.11 13.72
N PRO A 177 9.92 16.34 12.64
CA PRO A 177 8.72 15.57 12.37
C PRO A 177 8.39 14.65 13.55
N VAL A 178 7.15 14.71 14.01
CA VAL A 178 6.61 13.92 15.12
C VAL A 178 6.45 12.45 14.74
N PHE A 179 6.39 12.14 13.43
CA PHE A 179 6.24 10.79 12.91
C PHE A 179 7.55 10.23 12.36
N SER A 180 7.76 8.92 12.53
CA SER A 180 8.80 8.13 11.86
C SER A 180 8.20 7.09 10.95
N LEU A 181 8.88 6.79 9.84
CA LEU A 181 8.54 5.69 8.96
C LEU A 181 8.96 4.38 9.61
N VAL A 182 7.99 3.49 9.92
CA VAL A 182 8.23 2.19 10.57
C VAL A 182 8.07 1.01 9.62
N HIS A 183 7.41 1.23 8.49
CA HIS A 183 7.30 0.25 7.41
C HIS A 183 7.13 0.96 6.08
N ARG A 184 7.75 0.41 5.05
CA ARG A 184 7.58 0.76 3.64
C ARG A 184 7.62 -0.51 2.82
N SER A 185 6.62 -0.71 1.96
CA SER A 185 6.67 -1.79 0.96
C SER A 185 7.81 -1.54 -0.04
N LYS A 186 8.34 -2.61 -0.60
CA LYS A 186 9.38 -2.51 -1.63
C LYS A 186 8.78 -2.05 -2.95
N VAL A 187 9.46 -1.14 -3.61
CA VAL A 187 9.22 -0.82 -5.02
C VAL A 187 9.69 -2.00 -5.87
N GLN A 188 8.83 -2.47 -6.78
CA GLN A 188 9.13 -3.59 -7.67
C GLN A 188 9.08 -3.10 -9.12
N GLN A 189 10.24 -3.07 -9.76
CA GLN A 189 10.40 -2.66 -11.16
C GLN A 189 11.33 -3.63 -11.90
N HIS A 190 11.03 -3.89 -13.17
CA HIS A 190 11.92 -4.66 -14.08
C HIS A 190 13.06 -3.80 -14.60
N ALA A 191 12.79 -2.51 -14.79
CA ALA A 191 13.73 -1.47 -15.19
C ALA A 191 13.22 -0.13 -14.62
N PHE A 192 14.01 0.90 -14.68
CA PHE A 192 13.59 2.23 -14.26
C PHE A 192 12.24 2.62 -14.90
N ASN A 193 11.30 3.06 -14.08
CA ASN A 193 9.94 3.43 -14.48
C ASN A 193 9.20 2.33 -15.29
N THR A 194 9.47 1.07 -14.96
CA THR A 194 8.80 -0.09 -15.57
C THR A 194 8.37 -1.04 -14.45
N PRO A 195 7.23 -0.76 -13.81
CA PRO A 195 6.80 -1.51 -12.64
C PRO A 195 6.39 -2.95 -12.94
N TYR A 196 6.46 -3.81 -11.91
CA TYR A 196 5.68 -5.03 -11.89
C TYR A 196 4.21 -4.65 -11.98
N GLN A 197 3.44 -5.40 -12.76
CA GLN A 197 2.06 -5.05 -13.06
C GLN A 197 1.21 -6.30 -13.28
N LEU A 198 -0.04 -6.24 -12.91
CA LEU A 198 -1.01 -7.30 -13.18
C LEU A 198 -1.80 -6.94 -14.42
N GLY A 199 -1.97 -7.88 -15.34
CA GLY A 199 -2.80 -7.59 -16.51
C GLY A 199 -2.50 -8.39 -17.75
N THR A 200 -2.96 -7.89 -18.87
CA THR A 200 -2.86 -8.51 -20.18
C THR A 200 -1.39 -8.66 -20.57
N GLN A 201 -0.99 -9.90 -20.89
CA GLN A 201 0.38 -10.26 -21.30
C GLN A 201 1.47 -9.93 -20.26
N SER A 202 1.09 -9.63 -19.01
CA SER A 202 2.08 -9.46 -17.95
C SER A 202 2.75 -10.79 -17.62
N ARG A 203 4.03 -10.71 -17.21
CA ARG A 203 4.78 -11.84 -16.65
C ARG A 203 4.58 -11.93 -15.14
N ASP A 204 4.11 -10.82 -14.53
CA ASP A 204 3.92 -10.70 -13.10
C ASP A 204 2.54 -11.20 -12.69
N SER A 205 2.45 -11.66 -11.47
CA SER A 205 1.24 -12.24 -10.90
C SER A 205 1.08 -11.85 -9.43
N ALA A 206 -0.03 -12.18 -8.82
CA ALA A 206 -0.23 -12.01 -7.38
C ALA A 206 0.78 -12.83 -6.54
N ALA A 207 1.44 -13.85 -7.10
CA ALA A 207 2.49 -14.60 -6.41
C ALA A 207 3.75 -13.78 -6.19
N ASP A 208 4.03 -12.80 -7.05
CA ASP A 208 5.18 -11.91 -6.98
C ASP A 208 4.97 -10.78 -5.97
N ALA A 209 3.77 -10.67 -5.41
CA ALA A 209 3.45 -9.63 -4.45
C ALA A 209 4.31 -9.73 -3.18
N GLU A 210 4.87 -8.60 -2.75
CA GLU A 210 5.44 -8.47 -1.41
C GLU A 210 4.31 -8.49 -0.38
N LEU A 211 4.44 -9.33 0.63
CA LEU A 211 3.50 -9.43 1.75
C LEU A 211 4.18 -9.01 3.04
N GLY A 212 3.61 -8.04 3.75
CA GLY A 212 4.02 -7.62 5.08
C GLY A 212 2.93 -7.90 6.12
N VAL A 213 3.34 -8.31 7.32
CA VAL A 213 2.43 -8.47 8.47
C VAL A 213 3.11 -7.93 9.72
N PHE A 214 2.48 -7.01 10.41
CA PHE A 214 3.05 -6.40 11.60
C PHE A 214 1.97 -5.85 12.54
N ALA A 215 2.35 -5.61 13.81
CA ALA A 215 1.45 -5.04 14.81
C ALA A 215 1.36 -3.52 14.65
N GLY A 216 0.16 -3.04 14.37
CA GLY A 216 -0.19 -1.63 14.43
C GLY A 216 -0.36 -1.14 15.87
N ARG A 217 -0.44 0.17 16.03
CA ARG A 217 -0.71 0.83 17.31
C ARG A 217 -1.65 2.00 17.08
N ALA A 218 -2.44 2.34 18.08
CA ALA A 218 -3.15 3.60 18.08
C ALA A 218 -2.16 4.77 17.87
N GLY A 219 -2.49 5.70 16.98
CA GLY A 219 -1.62 6.78 16.52
C GLY A 219 -0.86 6.47 15.22
N ASP A 220 -0.82 5.22 14.75
CA ASP A 220 -0.21 4.91 13.45
C ASP A 220 -1.06 5.50 12.31
N VAL A 221 -0.35 5.97 11.28
CA VAL A 221 -0.91 6.46 10.01
C VAL A 221 -0.41 5.57 8.88
N ILE A 222 -1.32 4.92 8.18
CA ILE A 222 -1.01 4.13 6.99
C ILE A 222 -1.32 4.99 5.77
N VAL A 223 -0.35 5.14 4.88
CA VAL A 223 -0.48 5.86 3.61
C VAL A 223 -0.27 4.87 2.48
N LEU A 224 -1.30 4.67 1.66
CA LEU A 224 -1.20 3.96 0.39
C LEU A 224 -1.26 4.99 -0.72
N ALA A 225 -0.36 4.92 -1.70
CA ALA A 225 -0.44 5.84 -2.82
C ALA A 225 0.15 5.23 -4.10
N SER A 226 -0.29 5.79 -5.25
CA SER A 226 0.37 5.60 -6.54
C SER A 226 1.74 6.30 -6.58
N ASP A 227 2.51 6.02 -7.60
CA ASP A 227 3.84 6.61 -7.80
C ASP A 227 3.78 8.14 -7.90
N GLY A 228 2.67 8.73 -8.38
CA GLY A 228 2.48 10.18 -8.43
C GLY A 228 2.69 10.90 -7.08
N LEU A 229 2.51 10.20 -5.94
CA LEU A 229 2.91 10.72 -4.64
C LEU A 229 4.42 10.59 -4.43
N PHE A 230 4.96 9.37 -4.54
CA PHE A 230 6.32 9.03 -4.09
C PHE A 230 7.40 9.48 -5.06
N ASP A 231 7.06 9.72 -6.32
CA ASP A 231 7.94 10.33 -7.32
C ASP A 231 8.16 11.83 -7.06
N ASN A 232 7.24 12.47 -6.32
CA ASN A 232 7.27 13.91 -6.07
C ASN A 232 7.52 14.30 -4.62
N LEU A 233 7.21 13.44 -3.64
CA LEU A 233 7.45 13.69 -2.22
C LEU A 233 8.48 12.73 -1.65
N SER A 234 9.53 13.28 -1.05
CA SER A 234 10.51 12.52 -0.28
C SER A 234 9.91 11.98 1.02
N GLU A 235 10.59 11.02 1.66
CA GLU A 235 10.21 10.55 3.00
C GLU A 235 10.13 11.71 4.01
N ALA A 236 11.04 12.65 3.92
CA ALA A 236 11.05 13.82 4.80
C ALA A 236 9.82 14.71 4.58
N ASP A 237 9.43 14.94 3.32
CA ASP A 237 8.22 15.70 2.98
C ASP A 237 6.96 15.01 3.52
N VAL A 238 6.80 13.71 3.28
CA VAL A 238 5.63 12.95 3.76
C VAL A 238 5.54 12.98 5.28
N ARG A 239 6.66 12.74 5.97
CA ARG A 239 6.71 12.79 7.44
C ARG A 239 6.35 14.17 7.99
N LEU A 240 6.86 15.22 7.38
CA LEU A 240 6.56 16.59 7.77
C LEU A 240 5.08 16.91 7.58
N LEU A 241 4.52 16.64 6.40
CA LEU A 241 3.12 16.92 6.08
C LEU A 241 2.15 16.14 6.97
N VAL A 242 2.45 14.87 7.28
CA VAL A 242 1.66 14.08 8.23
C VAL A 242 1.75 14.67 9.64
N SER A 243 2.94 15.11 10.06
CA SER A 243 3.15 15.73 11.39
C SER A 243 2.39 17.04 11.54
N GLU A 244 2.37 17.88 10.50
CA GLU A 244 1.60 19.13 10.49
C GLU A 244 0.07 18.91 10.56
N ARG A 245 -0.37 17.71 10.23
CA ARG A 245 -1.79 17.30 10.29
C ARG A 245 -2.08 16.36 11.45
N GLU A 246 -1.18 16.32 12.45
CA GLU A 246 -1.44 15.57 13.68
C GLU A 246 -2.79 15.98 14.30
N GLY A 247 -3.56 14.99 14.76
CA GLY A 247 -4.89 15.23 15.32
C GLY A 247 -6.00 15.56 14.30
N LYS A 248 -5.67 15.81 13.02
CA LYS A 248 -6.69 16.06 11.98
C LYS A 248 -7.25 14.75 11.43
N PRO A 249 -8.48 14.75 10.88
CA PRO A 249 -9.04 13.60 10.18
C PRO A 249 -8.12 13.08 9.06
N ALA A 250 -8.19 11.78 8.78
CA ALA A 250 -7.42 11.15 7.71
C ALA A 250 -7.63 11.81 6.34
N GLN A 251 -8.85 12.34 6.10
CA GLN A 251 -9.16 13.07 4.87
C GLN A 251 -8.24 14.29 4.68
N HIS A 252 -8.01 15.08 5.74
CA HIS A 252 -7.12 16.25 5.63
C HIS A 252 -5.67 15.86 5.33
N ILE A 253 -5.22 14.71 5.82
CA ILE A 253 -3.88 14.18 5.51
C ILE A 253 -3.83 13.78 4.04
N ALA A 254 -4.82 13.01 3.56
CA ALA A 254 -4.89 12.58 2.16
C ALA A 254 -4.91 13.77 1.19
N ASP A 255 -5.78 14.75 1.46
CA ASP A 255 -5.89 15.97 0.65
C ASP A 255 -4.58 16.75 0.61
N THR A 256 -3.93 16.90 1.78
CA THR A 256 -2.65 17.63 1.86
C THR A 256 -1.55 16.93 1.06
N LEU A 257 -1.40 15.61 1.25
CA LEU A 257 -0.36 14.83 0.56
C LEU A 257 -0.58 14.86 -0.95
N ALA A 258 -1.79 14.60 -1.43
CA ALA A 258 -2.10 14.60 -2.85
C ALA A 258 -1.91 15.98 -3.48
N TYR A 259 -2.42 17.03 -2.83
CA TYR A 259 -2.29 18.39 -3.33
C TYR A 259 -0.82 18.85 -3.42
N VAL A 260 -0.03 18.60 -2.38
CA VAL A 260 1.39 19.00 -2.38
C VAL A 260 2.18 18.20 -3.41
N ALA A 261 1.94 16.89 -3.53
CA ALA A 261 2.58 16.07 -4.56
C ALA A 261 2.25 16.58 -5.97
N GLN A 262 0.98 16.85 -6.25
CA GLN A 262 0.57 17.39 -7.55
C GLN A 262 1.19 18.78 -7.80
N ARG A 263 1.26 19.67 -6.80
CA ARG A 263 1.94 20.96 -6.94
C ARG A 263 3.42 20.79 -7.27
N PHE A 264 4.10 19.86 -6.63
CA PHE A 264 5.51 19.61 -6.85
C PHE A 264 5.79 18.91 -8.18
N SER A 265 4.84 18.13 -8.68
CA SER A 265 4.99 17.47 -9.99
C SER A 265 5.15 18.47 -11.14
N PHE A 266 4.62 19.68 -11.00
CA PHE A 266 4.74 20.77 -12.01
C PHE A 266 5.97 21.66 -11.82
N ASP A 267 6.77 21.47 -10.78
CA ASP A 267 7.93 22.32 -10.52
C ASP A 267 9.17 21.78 -11.24
N PRO A 268 9.65 22.44 -12.32
CA PRO A 268 10.78 21.96 -13.09
C PRO A 268 12.12 22.17 -12.37
N HIS A 269 12.11 22.91 -11.25
CA HIS A 269 13.33 23.26 -10.49
C HIS A 269 13.46 22.49 -9.18
N ARG A 270 12.40 21.79 -8.76
CA ARG A 270 12.42 20.96 -7.56
C ARG A 270 13.14 19.65 -7.84
N GLN A 271 14.19 19.36 -7.09
CA GLN A 271 14.80 18.03 -7.12
C GLN A 271 13.85 17.00 -6.52
N SER A 272 13.14 16.29 -7.38
CA SER A 272 12.17 15.26 -6.98
C SER A 272 12.85 13.91 -6.68
N PRO A 273 12.20 13.00 -5.92
CA PRO A 273 12.68 11.63 -5.80
C PRO A 273 12.82 10.92 -7.16
N PHE A 274 11.93 11.20 -8.12
CA PHE A 274 12.02 10.66 -9.47
C PHE A 274 13.26 11.17 -10.22
N GLU A 275 13.57 12.46 -10.14
CA GLU A 275 14.80 13.02 -10.73
C GLU A 275 16.04 12.34 -10.16
N LEU A 276 16.09 12.16 -8.83
CA LEU A 276 17.21 11.49 -8.17
C LEU A 276 17.38 10.05 -8.61
N GLU A 277 16.27 9.31 -8.77
CA GLU A 277 16.33 7.93 -9.22
C GLU A 277 16.67 7.83 -10.72
N ALA A 278 16.14 8.71 -11.57
CA ALA A 278 16.50 8.83 -12.98
C ALA A 278 18.01 9.02 -13.15
N ALA A 279 18.60 9.92 -12.36
CA ALA A 279 20.03 10.18 -12.39
C ALA A 279 20.87 8.94 -12.04
N ARG A 280 20.42 8.10 -11.09
CA ARG A 280 21.09 6.82 -10.75
C ARG A 280 21.10 5.85 -11.91
N HIS A 281 20.10 5.94 -12.78
CA HIS A 281 19.99 5.14 -14.01
C HIS A 281 20.60 5.82 -15.23
N GLY A 282 21.31 6.96 -15.06
CA GLY A 282 21.96 7.69 -16.18
C GLY A 282 20.96 8.41 -17.08
N ILE A 283 19.75 8.69 -16.61
CA ILE A 283 18.69 9.38 -17.36
C ILE A 283 18.67 10.84 -16.90
N ASP A 284 18.76 11.75 -17.87
CA ASP A 284 18.66 13.19 -17.61
C ASP A 284 17.17 13.57 -17.57
N PHE A 285 16.64 13.66 -16.34
CA PHE A 285 15.31 14.13 -16.03
C PHE A 285 15.40 15.21 -14.95
N LYS A 286 14.64 16.28 -15.10
CA LYS A 286 14.65 17.42 -14.16
C LYS A 286 13.26 17.76 -13.68
N GLY A 287 13.19 18.08 -12.39
CA GLY A 287 11.96 18.55 -11.77
C GLY A 287 11.04 17.44 -11.28
N GLY A 288 9.77 17.79 -11.12
CA GLY A 288 8.71 16.88 -10.74
C GLY A 288 8.22 16.03 -11.91
N LYS A 289 7.64 14.86 -11.61
CA LYS A 289 6.99 13.98 -12.59
C LYS A 289 5.48 14.16 -12.50
N VAL A 290 4.87 14.72 -13.55
CA VAL A 290 3.40 14.85 -13.65
C VAL A 290 2.78 13.48 -13.88
N ASP A 291 1.87 13.08 -12.98
CA ASP A 291 1.13 11.83 -13.08
C ASP A 291 -0.20 11.91 -12.31
N ASP A 292 -1.04 10.90 -12.45
CA ASP A 292 -2.17 10.68 -11.56
C ASP A 292 -1.65 10.52 -10.13
N THR A 293 -2.29 11.16 -9.16
CA THR A 293 -1.89 11.09 -7.75
C THR A 293 -3.07 10.62 -6.91
N THR A 294 -3.03 9.36 -6.53
CA THR A 294 -4.04 8.78 -5.63
C THR A 294 -3.42 8.44 -4.29
N VAL A 295 -4.02 8.95 -3.22
CA VAL A 295 -3.59 8.78 -1.83
C VAL A 295 -4.75 8.29 -0.99
N VAL A 296 -4.55 7.17 -0.30
CA VAL A 296 -5.48 6.65 0.70
C VAL A 296 -4.78 6.64 2.05
N VAL A 297 -5.43 7.19 3.06
CA VAL A 297 -4.90 7.28 4.43
C VAL A 297 -5.83 6.52 5.38
N LEU A 298 -5.24 5.66 6.24
CA LEU A 298 -5.91 5.06 7.38
C LEU A 298 -5.21 5.52 8.65
N ARG A 299 -5.97 6.07 9.60
CA ARG A 299 -5.47 6.36 10.94
C ARG A 299 -5.99 5.32 11.92
N LEU A 300 -5.09 4.77 12.71
CA LEU A 300 -5.43 3.89 13.82
C LEU A 300 -5.69 4.76 15.06
N LEU A 301 -6.93 4.81 15.50
CA LEU A 301 -7.35 5.57 16.68
C LEU A 301 -7.57 4.63 17.85
N PRO A 302 -7.38 5.08 19.11
CA PRO A 302 -7.73 4.27 20.27
C PRO A 302 -9.19 3.80 20.20
N ASP A 303 -9.46 2.57 20.66
CA ASP A 303 -10.82 2.09 20.87
C ASP A 303 -11.37 2.73 22.15
N GLY A 304 -12.40 3.54 22.01
CA GLY A 304 -13.01 4.28 23.11
C GLY A 304 -13.96 5.34 22.57
N PRO A 305 -14.81 5.96 23.43
CA PRO A 305 -15.66 7.06 22.98
C PRO A 305 -14.78 8.14 22.35
N ALA A 306 -15.21 8.65 21.20
CA ALA A 306 -14.58 9.84 20.60
C ALA A 306 -14.53 10.91 21.69
N ALA A 307 -13.38 11.53 21.93
CA ALA A 307 -13.30 12.71 22.78
C ALA A 307 -14.34 13.71 22.25
N ASP A 308 -15.20 14.19 23.17
CA ASP A 308 -16.32 15.07 22.85
C ASP A 308 -15.85 16.31 22.07
N GLY A 309 -15.87 16.23 20.75
CA GLY A 309 -15.45 17.30 19.83
C GLY A 309 -15.86 17.06 18.38
N GLU A 310 -16.26 15.83 18.00
CA GLU A 310 -16.59 15.46 16.60
C GLU A 310 -18.09 15.20 16.35
N ARG A 311 -18.97 15.75 17.18
CA ARG A 311 -20.40 15.83 16.85
C ARG A 311 -20.71 17.26 16.42
N ALA A 312 -20.60 17.55 15.14
CA ALA A 312 -21.32 18.54 14.37
C ALA A 312 -20.46 18.99 13.17
N LEU A 313 -20.73 18.44 12.02
CA LEU A 313 -21.14 19.16 10.81
C LEU A 313 -21.61 18.14 9.77
#